data_6279e8abd40fa82ff0277e6171615100
#
_entry.id   6279e8abd40fa82ff0277e6171615100
#
_cell.length_a   1.000
_cell.length_b   1.000
_cell.length_c   1.000
_cell.angle_alpha   90.00
_cell.angle_beta   90.00
_cell.angle_gamma   90.00
#
_symmetry.space_group_name_H-M   'P 1'
#
loop_
_entity.id
_entity.type
_entity.pdbx_description
1 polymer ?
#
loop_
_entity_poly.entity_id
_entity_poly.type
_entity_poly.pdbx_seq_one_letter_code
_entity_poly.pdbx_strand_id
1 'polypeptide(L)'
;MYSASLVALLCLASAIQGLDLRSSEEQPCFDIPKPKSPILEMDWLFSVKPIYYPLMNTIDLYHASVDLLQKNARDVSTSSVYYDACLTWEMFSNGTIFSKGFNGLQREYISKAVEDNPDAFTMEPVDGEKDVYSGTAYTTLTDNKTFFVQAGCLPSGQMAWGVGTTTPTLPEETKKKIIEHVISLGFKKDDITELKYDTCKDIKV
;
A
#
# COMPACT_ATOMS: atom_id res chain seq x y z
N MET A 1 45.25 52.46 6.71
CA MET A 1 45.59 51.04 6.76
C MET A 1 44.37 50.35 7.39
N TYR A 2 43.47 49.82 6.56
CA TYR A 2 42.28 49.09 7.01
C TYR A 2 42.48 47.60 6.69
N SER A 3 42.52 46.78 7.75
CA SER A 3 42.61 45.32 7.66
C SER A 3 41.22 44.78 7.40
N ALA A 4 41.02 44.15 6.25
CA ALA A 4 39.79 43.47 5.91
C ALA A 4 39.85 42.05 6.48
N SER A 5 39.04 41.77 7.52
CA SER A 5 38.80 40.42 8.03
C SER A 5 37.80 39.73 7.12
N LEU A 6 38.30 38.72 6.41
CA LEU A 6 37.49 37.81 5.59
C LEU A 6 36.79 36.79 6.52
N VAL A 7 35.50 36.97 6.79
CA VAL A 7 34.69 35.97 7.48
C VAL A 7 34.26 34.93 6.43
N ALA A 8 34.92 33.80 6.45
CA ALA A 8 34.49 32.63 5.66
C ALA A 8 33.23 32.04 6.27
N LEU A 9 32.10 32.31 5.65
CA LEU A 9 30.80 31.65 5.99
C LEU A 9 30.86 30.22 5.42
N LEU A 10 31.21 29.28 6.29
CA LEU A 10 31.06 27.86 5.99
C LEU A 10 29.55 27.53 6.02
N CYS A 11 28.91 27.54 4.83
CA CYS A 11 27.63 26.92 4.62
C CYS A 11 27.80 25.40 4.78
N LEU A 12 27.53 24.88 5.96
CA LEU A 12 27.25 23.47 6.19
C LEU A 12 25.91 23.19 5.50
N ALA A 13 25.97 22.84 4.22
CA ALA A 13 24.87 22.16 3.56
C ALA A 13 24.74 20.79 4.23
N SER A 14 23.87 20.70 5.23
CA SER A 14 23.38 19.43 5.73
C SER A 14 22.66 18.78 4.56
N ALA A 15 23.34 17.85 3.89
CA ALA A 15 22.72 16.94 2.96
C ALA A 15 21.74 16.09 3.79
N ILE A 16 20.52 16.56 3.92
CA ILE A 16 19.38 15.71 4.25
C ILE A 16 19.31 14.78 3.03
N GLN A 17 19.92 13.61 3.17
CA GLN A 17 19.62 12.49 2.29
C GLN A 17 18.15 12.13 2.57
N GLY A 18 17.24 12.83 1.87
CA GLY A 18 15.88 12.37 1.73
C GLY A 18 16.00 10.96 1.16
N LEU A 19 15.46 9.97 1.86
CA LEU A 19 15.23 8.67 1.25
C LEU A 19 14.44 8.94 -0.03
N ASP A 20 15.11 8.83 -1.15
CA ASP A 20 14.48 8.91 -2.46
C ASP A 20 13.68 7.61 -2.62
N LEU A 21 12.39 7.66 -2.30
CA LEU A 21 11.48 6.52 -2.48
C LEU A 21 11.46 6.03 -3.94
N ARG A 22 12.01 6.81 -4.87
CA ARG A 22 12.22 6.41 -6.26
C ARG A 22 13.46 5.54 -6.46
N SER A 23 14.34 5.39 -5.46
CA SER A 23 15.59 4.64 -5.60
C SER A 23 15.52 3.17 -5.17
N SER A 24 14.40 2.68 -4.63
CA SER A 24 14.17 1.25 -4.64
C SER A 24 14.06 0.84 -6.11
N GLU A 25 14.94 0.00 -6.61
CA GLU A 25 14.92 -0.49 -8.00
C GLU A 25 13.49 -0.97 -8.31
N GLU A 26 12.75 -0.12 -9.03
CA GLU A 26 11.37 -0.33 -9.38
C GLU A 26 11.23 -1.70 -10.06
N GLN A 27 10.41 -2.56 -9.49
CA GLN A 27 10.20 -3.87 -10.08
C GLN A 27 9.18 -3.74 -11.21
N PRO A 28 9.58 -3.95 -12.48
CA PRO A 28 8.65 -3.85 -13.60
C PRO A 28 7.57 -4.92 -13.49
N CYS A 29 6.44 -4.69 -14.13
CA CYS A 29 5.35 -5.66 -14.16
C CYS A 29 5.80 -6.99 -14.76
N PHE A 30 5.38 -8.07 -14.13
CA PHE A 30 5.58 -9.45 -14.58
C PHE A 30 4.30 -10.27 -14.40
N ASP A 31 4.23 -11.41 -15.08
CA ASP A 31 3.06 -12.28 -14.97
C ASP A 31 3.00 -12.96 -13.60
N ILE A 32 1.88 -12.77 -12.90
CA ILE A 32 1.58 -13.50 -11.67
C ILE A 32 0.77 -14.74 -12.02
N PRO A 33 1.11 -15.92 -11.45
CA PRO A 33 0.28 -17.11 -11.63
C PRO A 33 -1.16 -16.87 -11.14
N LYS A 34 -2.12 -16.97 -12.06
CA LYS A 34 -3.54 -16.79 -11.73
C LYS A 34 -4.10 -18.07 -11.13
N PRO A 35 -4.86 -18.01 -10.04
CA PRO A 35 -5.58 -19.16 -9.53
C PRO A 35 -6.50 -19.75 -10.60
N LYS A 36 -6.62 -21.09 -10.65
CA LYS A 36 -7.51 -21.79 -11.59
C LYS A 36 -8.98 -21.75 -11.17
N SER A 37 -9.25 -21.42 -9.93
CA SER A 37 -10.58 -21.30 -9.34
C SER A 37 -10.58 -20.18 -8.32
N PRO A 38 -11.75 -19.60 -7.97
CA PRO A 38 -11.85 -18.61 -6.93
C PRO A 38 -11.25 -19.11 -5.63
N ILE A 39 -10.32 -18.35 -5.05
CA ILE A 39 -9.73 -18.63 -3.75
C ILE A 39 -10.24 -17.68 -2.66
N LEU A 40 -10.73 -16.49 -3.05
CA LEU A 40 -11.26 -15.48 -2.13
C LEU A 40 -12.79 -15.63 -1.98
N GLU A 41 -13.24 -15.81 -0.73
CA GLU A 41 -14.65 -15.81 -0.40
C GLU A 41 -15.16 -14.38 -0.21
N MET A 42 -15.92 -13.87 -1.16
CA MET A 42 -16.38 -12.47 -1.15
C MET A 42 -17.29 -12.16 0.04
N ASP A 43 -18.13 -13.09 0.49
CA ASP A 43 -19.02 -12.91 1.65
C ASP A 43 -18.18 -12.68 2.93
N TRP A 44 -17.08 -13.43 3.07
CA TRP A 44 -16.13 -13.17 4.16
C TRP A 44 -15.52 -11.78 4.03
N LEU A 45 -15.00 -11.41 2.85
CA LEU A 45 -14.36 -10.13 2.64
C LEU A 45 -15.29 -8.95 2.98
N PHE A 46 -16.56 -9.01 2.58
CA PHE A 46 -17.55 -7.98 2.88
C PHE A 46 -17.93 -7.91 4.36
N SER A 47 -17.70 -8.97 5.12
CA SER A 47 -17.95 -9.02 6.57
C SER A 47 -16.84 -8.36 7.41
N VAL A 48 -15.64 -8.22 6.86
CA VAL A 48 -14.47 -7.65 7.56
C VAL A 48 -14.45 -6.14 7.45
N LYS A 49 -14.57 -5.44 8.59
CA LYS A 49 -14.54 -3.98 8.63
C LYS A 49 -13.93 -3.51 9.95
N PRO A 50 -12.86 -2.76 9.92
CA PRO A 50 -12.02 -2.46 8.77
C PRO A 50 -11.12 -3.63 8.37
N ILE A 51 -10.58 -3.56 7.16
CA ILE A 51 -9.44 -4.37 6.70
C ILE A 51 -8.18 -3.56 6.97
N TYR A 52 -7.21 -4.15 7.66
CA TYR A 52 -5.90 -3.55 7.92
C TYR A 52 -4.88 -3.99 6.87
N TYR A 53 -3.82 -3.21 6.67
CA TYR A 53 -2.74 -3.50 5.74
C TYR A 53 -1.38 -3.52 6.44
N PRO A 54 -1.09 -4.51 7.29
CA PRO A 54 0.13 -4.53 8.09
C PRO A 54 1.40 -4.83 7.29
N LEU A 55 1.30 -5.38 6.09
CA LEU A 55 2.44 -5.82 5.30
C LEU A 55 2.22 -5.56 3.81
N MET A 56 3.19 -4.94 3.15
CA MET A 56 3.14 -4.63 1.71
C MET A 56 4.54 -4.34 1.17
N ASN A 57 4.68 -4.19 -0.15
CA ASN A 57 5.92 -3.65 -0.68
C ASN A 57 5.92 -2.11 -0.65
N THR A 58 7.11 -1.54 -0.76
CA THR A 58 7.31 -0.09 -0.66
C THR A 58 6.53 0.69 -1.72
N ILE A 59 6.42 0.14 -2.92
CA ILE A 59 5.68 0.75 -4.03
C ILE A 59 4.18 0.83 -3.73
N ASP A 60 3.58 -0.24 -3.20
CA ASP A 60 2.16 -0.25 -2.83
C ASP A 60 1.87 0.80 -1.75
N LEU A 61 2.70 0.84 -0.71
CA LEU A 61 2.60 1.87 0.33
C LEU A 61 2.74 3.27 -0.23
N TYR A 62 3.73 3.50 -1.10
CA TYR A 62 3.95 4.80 -1.71
C TYR A 62 2.71 5.27 -2.48
N HIS A 63 2.19 4.45 -3.39
CA HIS A 63 1.05 4.82 -4.21
C HIS A 63 -0.23 5.02 -3.39
N ALA A 64 -0.52 4.14 -2.43
CA ALA A 64 -1.67 4.29 -1.53
C ALA A 64 -1.58 5.58 -0.69
N SER A 65 -0.37 5.93 -0.23
CA SER A 65 -0.13 7.13 0.56
C SER A 65 -0.22 8.41 -0.25
N VAL A 66 0.40 8.43 -1.44
CA VAL A 66 0.35 9.58 -2.36
C VAL A 66 -1.09 9.88 -2.76
N ASP A 67 -1.87 8.85 -3.07
CA ASP A 67 -3.27 8.97 -3.44
C ASP A 67 -4.10 9.67 -2.35
N LEU A 68 -4.00 9.22 -1.11
CA LEU A 68 -4.69 9.82 0.03
C LEU A 68 -4.22 11.25 0.34
N LEU A 69 -2.90 11.48 0.31
CA LEU A 69 -2.32 12.76 0.71
C LEU A 69 -2.54 13.85 -0.36
N GLN A 70 -2.32 13.54 -1.63
CA GLN A 70 -2.52 14.51 -2.72
C GLN A 70 -3.97 14.90 -2.86
N LYS A 71 -4.90 13.94 -2.79
CA LYS A 71 -6.33 14.23 -2.84
C LYS A 71 -6.78 15.20 -1.75
N ASN A 72 -6.13 15.15 -0.59
CA ASN A 72 -6.44 16.02 0.54
C ASN A 72 -5.54 17.28 0.59
N ALA A 73 -4.87 17.62 -0.51
CA ALA A 73 -4.00 18.80 -0.67
C ALA A 73 -2.89 18.88 0.42
N ARG A 74 -2.35 17.74 0.84
CA ARG A 74 -1.25 17.67 1.80
C ARG A 74 0.06 17.40 1.09
N ASP A 75 1.13 18.01 1.57
CA ASP A 75 2.47 17.72 1.11
C ASP A 75 2.86 16.28 1.45
N VAL A 76 3.25 15.53 0.43
CA VAL A 76 3.80 14.19 0.58
C VAL A 76 5.26 14.32 1.01
N SER A 77 5.49 14.53 2.31
CA SER A 77 6.85 14.43 2.84
C SER A 77 7.15 12.95 3.13
N THR A 78 8.26 12.48 2.59
CA THR A 78 8.67 11.07 2.66
C THR A 78 8.82 10.51 4.06
N SER A 79 9.05 11.35 5.07
CA SER A 79 9.22 10.92 6.47
C SER A 79 7.92 10.58 7.19
N SER A 80 6.77 11.14 6.79
CA SER A 80 5.48 10.87 7.43
C SER A 80 4.75 9.66 6.85
N VAL A 81 5.11 9.25 5.64
CA VAL A 81 4.42 8.19 4.89
C VAL A 81 4.45 6.84 5.63
N TYR A 82 5.56 6.52 6.31
CA TYR A 82 5.72 5.22 6.95
C TYR A 82 5.14 5.11 8.35
N TYR A 83 5.20 6.19 9.14
CA TYR A 83 4.89 6.13 10.58
C TYR A 83 3.43 6.43 10.90
N ASP A 84 2.75 7.19 10.07
CA ASP A 84 1.39 7.65 10.31
C ASP A 84 0.39 7.16 9.23
N ALA A 85 0.78 6.17 8.45
CA ALA A 85 -0.06 5.69 7.34
C ALA A 85 -1.42 5.18 7.83
N CYS A 86 -1.45 4.35 8.87
CA CYS A 86 -2.69 3.84 9.49
C CYS A 86 -3.72 3.38 8.44
N LEU A 87 -3.25 2.73 7.38
CA LEU A 87 -4.09 2.38 6.23
C LEU A 87 -5.11 1.32 6.59
N THR A 88 -6.37 1.60 6.31
CA THR A 88 -7.47 0.65 6.43
C THR A 88 -8.41 0.77 5.24
N TRP A 89 -9.06 -0.33 4.91
CA TRP A 89 -10.10 -0.36 3.89
C TRP A 89 -11.40 -0.91 4.46
N GLU A 90 -12.49 -0.46 3.86
CA GLU A 90 -13.82 -1.03 4.06
C GLU A 90 -14.39 -1.33 2.67
N MET A 91 -14.67 -2.60 2.38
CA MET A 91 -15.26 -3.01 1.12
C MET A 91 -16.72 -3.41 1.31
N PHE A 92 -17.58 -3.02 0.38
CA PHE A 92 -19.02 -3.25 0.44
C PHE A 92 -19.48 -4.11 -0.75
N SER A 93 -20.55 -4.86 -0.59
CA SER A 93 -21.09 -5.76 -1.61
C SER A 93 -21.53 -5.09 -2.91
N ASN A 94 -21.74 -3.77 -2.89
CA ASN A 94 -22.01 -2.97 -4.10
C ASN A 94 -20.74 -2.57 -4.87
N GLY A 95 -19.55 -3.01 -4.42
CA GLY A 95 -18.27 -2.67 -5.02
C GLY A 95 -17.63 -1.39 -4.50
N THR A 96 -18.30 -0.65 -3.61
CA THR A 96 -17.69 0.55 -3.00
C THR A 96 -16.56 0.14 -2.05
N ILE A 97 -15.44 0.85 -2.13
CA ILE A 97 -14.30 0.73 -1.22
C ILE A 97 -14.00 2.10 -0.62
N PHE A 98 -13.89 2.18 0.70
CA PHE A 98 -13.33 3.33 1.38
C PHE A 98 -11.92 3.01 1.85
N SER A 99 -10.94 3.71 1.29
CA SER A 99 -9.56 3.73 1.78
C SER A 99 -9.43 4.84 2.81
N LYS A 100 -8.89 4.53 3.98
CA LYS A 100 -8.66 5.48 5.08
C LYS A 100 -7.20 5.40 5.51
N GLY A 101 -6.65 6.53 5.93
CA GLY A 101 -5.29 6.60 6.44
C GLY A 101 -4.94 7.97 6.99
N PHE A 102 -3.70 8.12 7.48
CA PHE A 102 -3.15 9.39 7.97
C PHE A 102 -4.08 10.12 8.96
N ASN A 103 -4.63 9.36 9.93
CA ASN A 103 -5.50 9.89 10.99
C ASN A 103 -6.72 10.69 10.48
N GLY A 104 -7.44 10.11 9.53
CA GLY A 104 -8.75 10.61 9.11
C GLY A 104 -8.86 11.06 7.67
N LEU A 105 -7.83 10.91 6.84
CA LEU A 105 -7.99 11.07 5.40
C LEU A 105 -8.76 9.88 4.84
N GLN A 106 -9.62 10.14 3.86
CA GLN A 106 -10.45 9.11 3.24
C GLN A 106 -10.55 9.33 1.72
N ARG A 107 -10.60 8.22 1.00
CA ARG A 107 -10.91 8.18 -0.41
C ARG A 107 -11.86 7.04 -0.74
N GLU A 108 -12.69 7.26 -1.75
CA GLU A 108 -13.68 6.31 -2.22
C GLU A 108 -13.32 5.78 -3.61
N TYR A 109 -13.47 4.47 -3.79
CA TYR A 109 -13.24 3.77 -5.05
C TYR A 109 -14.43 2.88 -5.40
N ILE A 110 -14.56 2.56 -6.68
CA ILE A 110 -15.41 1.48 -7.16
C ILE A 110 -14.53 0.32 -7.59
N SER A 111 -14.81 -0.84 -7.02
CA SER A 111 -14.23 -2.12 -7.43
C SER A 111 -15.16 -2.81 -8.42
N LYS A 112 -14.60 -3.38 -9.48
CA LYS A 112 -15.32 -4.20 -10.45
C LYS A 112 -14.59 -5.52 -10.62
N ALA A 113 -15.35 -6.62 -10.64
CA ALA A 113 -14.79 -7.92 -11.00
C ALA A 113 -14.25 -7.89 -12.43
N VAL A 114 -13.13 -8.57 -12.65
CA VAL A 114 -12.57 -8.76 -13.99
C VAL A 114 -13.26 -9.96 -14.62
N GLU A 115 -13.79 -9.78 -15.85
CA GLU A 115 -14.40 -10.86 -16.63
C GLU A 115 -13.39 -12.02 -16.78
N ASP A 116 -13.86 -13.24 -16.60
CA ASP A 116 -13.06 -14.47 -16.68
C ASP A 116 -11.96 -14.64 -15.60
N ASN A 117 -11.93 -13.79 -14.57
CA ASN A 117 -10.99 -13.95 -13.45
C ASN A 117 -11.63 -13.59 -12.10
N PRO A 118 -12.20 -14.56 -11.40
CA PRO A 118 -12.99 -14.32 -10.17
C PRO A 118 -12.18 -13.81 -8.98
N ASP A 119 -10.85 -13.97 -8.99
CA ASP A 119 -9.95 -13.45 -7.93
C ASP A 119 -9.31 -12.12 -8.30
N ALA A 120 -9.71 -11.55 -9.45
CA ALA A 120 -9.21 -10.27 -9.92
C ALA A 120 -10.32 -9.21 -9.87
N PHE A 121 -9.92 -8.01 -9.48
CA PHE A 121 -10.79 -6.85 -9.55
C PHE A 121 -9.99 -5.60 -9.95
N THR A 122 -10.67 -4.69 -10.61
CA THR A 122 -10.16 -3.34 -10.84
C THR A 122 -10.59 -2.43 -9.73
N MET A 123 -9.80 -1.39 -9.46
CA MET A 123 -10.17 -0.27 -8.60
C MET A 123 -10.08 1.03 -9.39
N GLU A 124 -11.12 1.84 -9.30
CA GLU A 124 -11.19 3.15 -9.92
C GLU A 124 -11.72 4.17 -8.90
N PRO A 125 -11.07 5.33 -8.73
CA PRO A 125 -11.59 6.37 -7.84
C PRO A 125 -12.92 6.92 -8.35
N VAL A 126 -13.84 7.19 -7.42
CA VAL A 126 -15.21 7.66 -7.73
C VAL A 126 -15.21 9.04 -8.40
N ASP A 127 -14.25 9.88 -8.06
CA ASP A 127 -14.14 11.24 -8.60
C ASP A 127 -13.60 11.30 -10.04
N GLY A 128 -13.29 10.16 -10.63
CA GLY A 128 -12.85 10.04 -12.02
C GLY A 128 -11.43 10.54 -12.31
N GLU A 129 -10.71 11.02 -11.31
CA GLU A 129 -9.29 11.31 -11.45
C GLU A 129 -8.55 9.99 -11.64
N LYS A 130 -7.93 9.81 -12.80
CA LYS A 130 -7.09 8.66 -13.08
C LYS A 130 -5.81 8.77 -12.28
N ASP A 131 -5.81 8.10 -11.16
CA ASP A 131 -4.78 8.23 -10.18
C ASP A 131 -3.67 7.23 -10.26
N VAL A 132 -2.70 7.56 -9.44
CA VAL A 132 -1.52 6.77 -9.15
C VAL A 132 -1.87 5.36 -8.65
N TYR A 133 -3.02 5.22 -7.95
CA TYR A 133 -3.49 3.96 -7.36
C TYR A 133 -4.79 3.47 -7.99
N SER A 134 -4.75 3.19 -9.27
CA SER A 134 -5.80 2.44 -9.97
C SER A 134 -5.14 1.26 -10.70
N GLY A 135 -5.86 0.17 -10.88
CA GLY A 135 -5.30 -0.98 -11.57
C GLY A 135 -6.07 -2.27 -11.32
N THR A 136 -5.48 -3.37 -11.73
CA THR A 136 -6.02 -4.71 -11.51
C THR A 136 -5.21 -5.42 -10.43
N ALA A 137 -5.87 -5.80 -9.35
CA ALA A 137 -5.31 -6.63 -8.30
C ALA A 137 -5.81 -8.07 -8.40
N TYR A 138 -4.96 -9.01 -8.05
CA TYR A 138 -5.26 -10.45 -8.00
C TYR A 138 -5.05 -10.96 -6.60
N THR A 139 -6.02 -11.71 -6.06
CA THR A 139 -5.80 -12.44 -4.82
C THR A 139 -4.94 -13.67 -5.11
N THR A 140 -3.80 -13.78 -4.44
CA THR A 140 -2.80 -14.83 -4.68
C THR A 140 -2.70 -15.84 -3.56
N LEU A 141 -3.11 -15.46 -2.35
CA LEU A 141 -3.14 -16.31 -1.16
C LEU A 141 -4.19 -15.79 -0.18
N THR A 142 -4.94 -16.69 0.46
CA THR A 142 -5.87 -16.36 1.54
C THR A 142 -6.13 -17.58 2.41
N ASP A 143 -6.60 -17.38 3.64
CA ASP A 143 -7.21 -18.42 4.49
C ASP A 143 -8.73 -18.21 4.65
N ASN A 144 -9.28 -17.13 4.06
CA ASN A 144 -10.67 -16.70 4.16
C ASN A 144 -11.18 -16.55 5.61
N LYS A 145 -10.28 -16.19 6.54
CA LYS A 145 -10.58 -16.02 7.97
C LYS A 145 -9.84 -14.83 8.57
N THR A 146 -8.54 -14.72 8.28
CA THR A 146 -7.68 -13.74 8.94
C THR A 146 -6.94 -12.83 7.97
N PHE A 147 -6.62 -13.30 6.75
CA PHE A 147 -5.87 -12.52 5.78
C PHE A 147 -6.16 -12.91 4.33
N PHE A 148 -5.82 -12.01 3.42
CA PHE A 148 -5.64 -12.24 1.99
C PHE A 148 -4.44 -11.44 1.48
N VAL A 149 -3.76 -11.97 0.46
CA VAL A 149 -2.65 -11.33 -0.23
C VAL A 149 -3.09 -10.94 -1.62
N GLN A 150 -2.90 -9.69 -1.96
CA GLN A 150 -3.17 -9.16 -3.29
C GLN A 150 -1.88 -8.69 -3.94
N ALA A 151 -1.79 -8.89 -5.24
CA ALA A 151 -0.70 -8.38 -6.05
C ALA A 151 -1.21 -7.96 -7.42
N GLY A 152 -0.57 -6.99 -8.03
CA GLY A 152 -0.98 -6.48 -9.33
C GLY A 152 0.00 -5.52 -9.95
N CYS A 153 -0.24 -5.22 -11.22
CA CYS A 153 0.51 -4.24 -11.97
C CYS A 153 -0.20 -2.89 -11.85
N LEU A 154 0.50 -1.90 -11.35
CA LEU A 154 0.01 -0.52 -11.29
C LEU A 154 0.09 0.15 -12.68
N PRO A 155 -0.71 1.20 -12.94
CA PRO A 155 -0.63 1.97 -14.18
C PRO A 155 0.75 2.55 -14.47
N SER A 156 1.57 2.74 -13.43
CA SER A 156 2.98 3.14 -13.54
C SER A 156 3.89 2.10 -14.20
N GLY A 157 3.41 0.87 -14.41
CA GLY A 157 4.21 -0.25 -14.91
C GLY A 157 5.02 -0.96 -13.82
N GLN A 158 4.68 -0.75 -12.55
CA GLN A 158 5.36 -1.35 -11.39
C GLN A 158 4.50 -2.40 -10.73
N MET A 159 5.13 -3.44 -10.19
CA MET A 159 4.45 -4.49 -9.42
C MET A 159 4.25 -4.05 -7.98
N ALA A 160 3.00 -4.13 -7.51
CA ALA A 160 2.62 -3.89 -6.12
C ALA A 160 2.03 -5.15 -5.49
N TRP A 161 2.19 -5.30 -4.19
CA TRP A 161 1.48 -6.30 -3.38
C TRP A 161 1.23 -5.77 -1.97
N GLY A 162 0.13 -6.24 -1.38
CA GLY A 162 -0.24 -5.92 -0.01
C GLY A 162 -1.04 -7.06 0.63
N VAL A 163 -1.12 -7.02 1.94
CA VAL A 163 -1.84 -8.01 2.75
C VAL A 163 -2.98 -7.33 3.48
N GLY A 164 -4.21 -7.72 3.15
CA GLY A 164 -5.38 -7.33 3.92
C GLY A 164 -5.62 -8.30 5.08
N THR A 165 -5.91 -7.77 6.28
CA THR A 165 -6.09 -8.58 7.50
C THR A 165 -7.27 -8.11 8.34
N THR A 166 -7.79 -9.01 9.18
CA THR A 166 -8.85 -8.71 10.16
C THR A 166 -8.33 -8.00 11.41
N THR A 167 -7.02 -8.00 11.63
CA THR A 167 -6.35 -7.40 12.78
C THR A 167 -5.15 -6.56 12.33
N PRO A 168 -4.76 -5.53 13.09
CA PRO A 168 -3.65 -4.65 12.72
C PRO A 168 -2.27 -5.31 12.78
N THR A 169 -2.18 -6.51 13.32
CA THR A 169 -0.93 -7.28 13.45
C THR A 169 -1.09 -8.69 12.92
N LEU A 170 -0.02 -9.25 12.39
CA LEU A 170 0.06 -10.63 11.91
C LEU A 170 0.85 -11.49 12.90
N PRO A 171 0.40 -12.72 13.20
CA PRO A 171 1.23 -13.71 13.88
C PRO A 171 2.50 -14.00 13.07
N GLU A 172 3.65 -14.19 13.73
CA GLU A 172 4.95 -14.38 13.05
C GLU A 172 4.96 -15.57 12.07
N GLU A 173 4.27 -16.65 12.39
CA GLU A 173 4.16 -17.82 11.50
C GLU A 173 3.38 -17.46 10.22
N THR A 174 2.27 -16.73 10.35
CA THR A 174 1.48 -16.26 9.21
C THR A 174 2.27 -15.27 8.37
N LYS A 175 2.97 -14.34 9.01
CA LYS A 175 3.86 -13.38 8.35
C LYS A 175 4.93 -14.08 7.52
N LYS A 176 5.62 -15.08 8.11
CA LYS A 176 6.61 -15.87 7.41
C LYS A 176 6.04 -16.56 6.18
N LYS A 177 4.88 -17.22 6.31
CA LYS A 177 4.18 -17.88 5.21
C LYS A 177 3.88 -16.90 4.07
N ILE A 178 3.40 -15.70 4.38
CA ILE A 178 3.09 -14.67 3.41
C ILE A 178 4.36 -14.18 2.70
N ILE A 179 5.43 -13.92 3.44
CA ILE A 179 6.71 -13.48 2.87
C ILE A 179 7.29 -14.55 1.93
N GLU A 180 7.28 -15.81 2.33
CA GLU A 180 7.73 -16.92 1.47
C GLU A 180 6.89 -17.01 0.19
N HIS A 181 5.58 -16.80 0.30
CA HIS A 181 4.68 -16.81 -0.85
C HIS A 181 5.00 -15.66 -1.83
N VAL A 182 5.08 -14.41 -1.38
CA VAL A 182 5.35 -13.27 -2.28
C VAL A 182 6.72 -13.36 -2.92
N ILE A 183 7.74 -13.88 -2.21
CA ILE A 183 9.06 -14.16 -2.79
C ILE A 183 8.94 -15.24 -3.87
N SER A 184 8.13 -16.28 -3.67
CA SER A 184 7.91 -17.34 -4.66
C SER A 184 7.20 -16.83 -5.93
N LEU A 185 6.45 -15.74 -5.84
CA LEU A 185 5.86 -15.05 -6.98
C LEU A 185 6.86 -14.18 -7.76
N GLY A 186 8.05 -13.92 -7.21
CA GLY A 186 9.09 -13.12 -7.85
C GLY A 186 9.31 -11.74 -7.23
N PHE A 187 8.65 -11.42 -6.11
CA PHE A 187 8.89 -10.15 -5.41
C PHE A 187 10.21 -10.17 -4.63
N LYS A 188 10.84 -9.00 -4.51
CA LYS A 188 12.13 -8.84 -3.82
C LYS A 188 11.94 -8.92 -2.30
N LYS A 189 12.84 -9.62 -1.63
CA LYS A 189 12.81 -9.80 -0.17
C LYS A 189 13.10 -8.52 0.61
N ASP A 190 13.91 -7.65 0.07
CA ASP A 190 14.33 -6.38 0.65
C ASP A 190 13.36 -5.22 0.41
N ASP A 191 12.29 -5.49 -0.37
CA ASP A 191 11.20 -4.55 -0.62
C ASP A 191 9.93 -4.92 0.17
N ILE A 192 10.07 -5.12 1.47
CA ILE A 192 8.97 -5.47 2.38
C ILE A 192 8.84 -4.38 3.44
N THR A 193 7.67 -3.75 3.49
CA THR A 193 7.35 -2.74 4.49
C THR A 193 6.29 -3.25 5.45
N GLU A 194 6.55 -3.10 6.74
CA GLU A 194 5.62 -3.42 7.82
C GLU A 194 5.05 -2.13 8.41
N LEU A 195 3.72 -1.98 8.36
CA LEU A 195 3.02 -0.86 8.97
C LEU A 195 2.72 -1.15 10.43
N LYS A 196 2.91 -0.13 11.26
CA LYS A 196 2.58 -0.17 12.68
C LYS A 196 1.30 0.63 12.93
N TYR A 197 0.43 0.09 13.75
CA TYR A 197 -0.87 0.69 14.10
C TYR A 197 -0.95 1.17 15.55
N ASP A 198 0.11 1.03 16.34
CA ASP A 198 0.20 1.42 17.75
C ASP A 198 0.07 2.94 17.98
N THR A 199 0.39 3.75 16.97
CA THR A 199 0.25 5.21 17.00
C THR A 199 -1.05 5.74 16.41
N CYS A 200 -1.91 4.86 15.87
CA CYS A 200 -3.11 5.25 15.16
C CYS A 200 -4.24 5.64 16.10
N LYS A 201 -4.70 6.90 16.01
CA LYS A 201 -5.63 7.51 16.98
C LYS A 201 -7.05 6.93 16.96
N ASP A 202 -7.52 6.46 15.80
CA ASP A 202 -8.91 6.04 15.59
C ASP A 202 -9.06 4.51 15.46
N ILE A 203 -7.98 3.77 15.60
CA ILE A 203 -7.96 2.32 15.52
C ILE A 203 -7.84 1.76 16.94
N LYS A 204 -8.91 1.12 17.41
CA LYS A 204 -8.86 0.33 18.64
C LYS A 204 -8.10 -0.96 18.34
N VAL A 205 -6.87 -1.02 18.78
CA VAL A 205 -6.02 -2.23 18.76
C VAL A 205 -6.46 -3.18 19.86
#